data_9cec4421b917c6b8e1cab33e14cf40aa
#
_entry.id   9cec4421b917c6b8e1cab33e14cf40aa
#
_cell.length_a   1.000
_cell.length_b   1.000
_cell.length_c   1.000
_cell.angle_alpha   90.00
_cell.angle_beta   90.00
_cell.angle_gamma   90.00
#
_symmetry.space_group_name_H-M   'P 1'
#
loop_
_entity.id
_entity.type
_entity.pdbx_description
1 polymer ?
#
loop_
_entity_poly.entity_id
_entity_poly.type
_entity_poly.pdbx_seq_one_letter_code
_entity_poly.pdbx_strand_id
1 'polypeptide(L)'
;CIAVAYGCMSSIALNYDPLANIDDGSCIGVVYGCIDTLAFNYALTANVDDGSCIPVIYGCINPTMFNFDTIANTNDGTCIPYIYGCTDSTMFNYNPLANADNSSCTPYVFGCTDPSMLNYDPLSNTEDFSCIEFVYGCMDVMALNYDSLANTENNSCITVVEGCMDLNAYNYLIEANVSDNNCLYDAGCITGPGL
;
A
#
# COMPACT_ATOMS: atom_id res chain seq x y z
N CYS A 1 -76.81 -54.85 -22.69
CA CYS A 1 -76.09 -53.84 -23.49
C CYS A 1 -75.06 -53.22 -22.54
N ILE A 2 -73.78 -53.20 -22.93
CA ILE A 2 -72.75 -52.54 -22.21
C ILE A 2 -72.77 -51.06 -22.72
N ALA A 3 -72.82 -50.11 -21.81
CA ALA A 3 -72.76 -48.71 -22.20
C ALA A 3 -71.39 -48.41 -22.78
N VAL A 4 -71.33 -47.55 -23.87
CA VAL A 4 -70.09 -47.13 -24.47
C VAL A 4 -69.50 -46.05 -23.58
N ALA A 5 -68.24 -46.27 -23.17
CA ALA A 5 -67.44 -45.30 -22.39
C ALA A 5 -66.10 -45.03 -23.13
N TYR A 6 -65.92 -43.79 -23.56
CA TYR A 6 -64.71 -43.30 -24.24
C TYR A 6 -63.70 -42.80 -23.21
N GLY A 7 -62.38 -43.07 -23.39
CA GLY A 7 -61.32 -42.56 -22.55
C GLY A 7 -59.99 -43.27 -22.82
N CYS A 8 -58.96 -42.87 -22.11
CA CYS A 8 -57.63 -43.49 -22.24
C CYS A 8 -57.61 -44.89 -21.62
N MET A 9 -57.34 -45.94 -22.45
CA MET A 9 -57.26 -47.34 -22.02
C MET A 9 -55.84 -47.81 -21.65
N SER A 10 -54.82 -46.95 -21.77
CA SER A 10 -53.46 -47.32 -21.41
C SER A 10 -53.23 -47.18 -19.88
N SER A 11 -52.98 -48.28 -19.18
CA SER A 11 -52.80 -48.34 -17.74
C SER A 11 -51.48 -47.61 -17.26
N ILE A 12 -50.60 -47.23 -18.19
CA ILE A 12 -49.38 -46.50 -17.92
C ILE A 12 -49.53 -45.00 -18.22
N ALA A 13 -50.70 -44.58 -18.70
CA ALA A 13 -50.98 -43.16 -18.95
C ALA A 13 -51.47 -42.44 -17.70
N LEU A 14 -51.12 -41.12 -17.58
CA LEU A 14 -51.49 -40.28 -16.45
C LEU A 14 -53.03 -40.20 -16.24
N ASN A 15 -53.78 -40.20 -17.35
CA ASN A 15 -55.22 -40.08 -17.39
C ASN A 15 -55.92 -41.41 -17.72
N TYR A 16 -55.35 -42.57 -17.32
CA TYR A 16 -55.96 -43.87 -17.48
C TYR A 16 -57.36 -43.90 -16.86
N ASP A 17 -58.36 -44.32 -17.66
CA ASP A 17 -59.71 -44.51 -17.19
C ASP A 17 -60.07 -46.01 -17.20
N PRO A 18 -60.18 -46.66 -16.04
CA PRO A 18 -60.50 -48.10 -15.93
C PRO A 18 -61.94 -48.47 -16.40
N LEU A 19 -62.81 -47.44 -16.61
CA LEU A 19 -64.19 -47.64 -17.07
C LEU A 19 -64.31 -47.48 -18.58
N ALA A 20 -63.28 -46.93 -19.24
CA ALA A 20 -63.29 -46.83 -20.69
C ALA A 20 -63.25 -48.19 -21.36
N ASN A 21 -64.08 -48.36 -22.40
CA ASN A 21 -64.16 -49.60 -23.24
C ASN A 21 -63.90 -49.23 -24.73
N ILE A 22 -63.70 -48.00 -25.05
CA ILE A 22 -63.23 -47.52 -26.36
C ILE A 22 -62.13 -46.46 -26.12
N ASP A 23 -60.92 -46.69 -26.68
CA ASP A 23 -59.84 -45.71 -26.65
C ASP A 23 -60.18 -44.54 -27.57
N ASP A 24 -60.15 -43.31 -27.03
CA ASP A 24 -60.42 -42.04 -27.73
C ASP A 24 -59.14 -41.33 -28.15
N GLY A 25 -57.96 -41.88 -27.92
CA GLY A 25 -56.68 -41.29 -28.24
C GLY A 25 -56.23 -40.16 -27.29
N SER A 26 -56.96 -39.99 -26.17
CA SER A 26 -56.68 -38.91 -25.21
C SER A 26 -55.54 -39.23 -24.20
N CYS A 27 -54.90 -40.41 -24.37
CA CYS A 27 -53.88 -40.87 -23.42
C CYS A 27 -52.72 -39.83 -23.30
N ILE A 28 -52.45 -39.41 -22.05
CA ILE A 28 -51.35 -38.54 -21.69
C ILE A 28 -50.22 -39.40 -21.13
N GLY A 29 -49.05 -39.40 -21.80
CA GLY A 29 -47.86 -40.09 -21.34
C GLY A 29 -47.36 -39.50 -20.03
N VAL A 30 -46.87 -40.33 -19.10
CA VAL A 30 -46.22 -39.89 -17.87
C VAL A 30 -44.81 -39.38 -18.22
N VAL A 31 -44.49 -38.12 -17.81
CA VAL A 31 -43.19 -37.52 -17.93
C VAL A 31 -42.78 -37.06 -16.56
N TYR A 32 -41.81 -37.74 -16.00
CA TYR A 32 -41.27 -37.42 -14.67
C TYR A 32 -40.28 -36.26 -14.72
N GLY A 33 -40.24 -35.42 -13.67
CA GLY A 33 -39.31 -34.32 -13.49
C GLY A 33 -39.81 -33.31 -12.47
N CYS A 34 -39.06 -32.27 -12.23
CA CYS A 34 -39.47 -31.21 -11.34
C CYS A 34 -40.59 -30.35 -11.96
N ILE A 35 -41.74 -30.29 -11.29
CA ILE A 35 -42.93 -29.50 -11.72
C ILE A 35 -43.07 -28.17 -10.97
N ASP A 36 -42.14 -27.85 -10.03
CA ASP A 36 -42.12 -26.57 -9.34
C ASP A 36 -41.51 -25.50 -10.26
N THR A 37 -42.34 -24.55 -10.68
CA THR A 37 -41.93 -23.45 -11.56
C THR A 37 -40.90 -22.46 -10.95
N LEU A 38 -40.71 -22.54 -9.63
CA LEU A 38 -39.71 -21.73 -8.90
C LEU A 38 -38.39 -22.49 -8.71
N ALA A 39 -38.34 -23.79 -9.08
CA ALA A 39 -37.12 -24.56 -8.97
C ALA A 39 -36.12 -24.25 -10.11
N PHE A 40 -34.82 -24.37 -9.80
CA PHE A 40 -33.72 -24.14 -10.76
C PHE A 40 -33.80 -25.12 -11.96
N ASN A 41 -34.24 -26.37 -11.72
CA ASN A 41 -34.34 -27.42 -12.72
C ASN A 41 -35.79 -27.73 -13.12
N TYR A 42 -36.69 -26.72 -13.09
CA TYR A 42 -38.05 -26.83 -13.57
C TYR A 42 -38.09 -27.47 -14.97
N ALA A 43 -38.85 -28.50 -15.12
CA ALA A 43 -39.04 -29.21 -16.41
C ALA A 43 -40.44 -28.92 -17.00
N LEU A 44 -40.50 -28.05 -18.02
CA LEU A 44 -41.73 -27.62 -18.65
C LEU A 44 -42.63 -28.81 -19.16
N THR A 45 -42.03 -29.94 -19.54
CA THR A 45 -42.70 -31.10 -20.09
C THR A 45 -43.09 -32.13 -19.04
N ALA A 46 -42.58 -32.01 -17.82
CA ALA A 46 -42.94 -32.92 -16.74
C ALA A 46 -44.38 -32.72 -16.29
N ASN A 47 -45.11 -33.82 -16.06
CA ASN A 47 -46.45 -33.82 -15.53
C ASN A 47 -46.62 -34.62 -14.25
N VAL A 48 -45.52 -35.26 -13.78
CA VAL A 48 -45.42 -35.96 -12.48
C VAL A 48 -44.13 -35.57 -11.79
N ASP A 49 -44.27 -35.09 -10.57
CA ASP A 49 -43.09 -34.75 -9.76
C ASP A 49 -42.32 -36.01 -9.36
N ASP A 50 -41.04 -36.04 -9.57
CA ASP A 50 -40.13 -37.11 -9.19
C ASP A 50 -39.30 -36.79 -7.94
N GLY A 51 -39.54 -35.64 -7.30
CA GLY A 51 -38.81 -35.17 -6.13
C GLY A 51 -37.41 -34.61 -6.45
N SER A 52 -37.09 -34.40 -7.72
CA SER A 52 -35.77 -33.91 -8.15
C SER A 52 -35.61 -32.37 -8.09
N CYS A 53 -36.64 -31.68 -7.62
CA CYS A 53 -36.60 -30.21 -7.60
C CYS A 53 -35.42 -29.65 -6.79
N ILE A 54 -34.64 -28.77 -7.43
CA ILE A 54 -33.50 -28.08 -6.85
C ILE A 54 -33.91 -26.66 -6.59
N PRO A 55 -33.79 -26.12 -5.36
CA PRO A 55 -34.11 -24.71 -5.10
C PRO A 55 -33.15 -23.76 -5.83
N VAL A 56 -33.65 -22.59 -6.21
CA VAL A 56 -32.81 -21.50 -6.73
C VAL A 56 -32.04 -20.91 -5.57
N ILE A 57 -30.70 -20.90 -5.68
CA ILE A 57 -29.78 -20.29 -4.70
C ILE A 57 -29.01 -19.21 -5.45
N TYR A 58 -29.26 -17.96 -5.07
CA TYR A 58 -28.64 -16.80 -5.70
C TYR A 58 -27.28 -16.49 -5.07
N GLY A 59 -26.31 -16.10 -5.90
CA GLY A 59 -24.98 -15.67 -5.47
C GLY A 59 -24.03 -15.53 -6.65
N CYS A 60 -22.77 -15.25 -6.36
CA CYS A 60 -21.73 -15.20 -7.39
C CYS A 60 -21.28 -16.61 -7.77
N ILE A 61 -21.57 -17.04 -9.00
CA ILE A 61 -21.21 -18.37 -9.52
C ILE A 61 -19.89 -18.40 -10.30
N ASN A 62 -19.15 -17.28 -10.35
CA ASN A 62 -17.87 -17.22 -11.05
C ASN A 62 -16.72 -17.53 -10.07
N PRO A 63 -15.97 -18.67 -10.24
CA PRO A 63 -14.93 -19.09 -9.31
C PRO A 63 -13.69 -18.18 -9.31
N THR A 64 -13.58 -17.23 -10.26
CA THR A 64 -12.47 -16.27 -10.30
C THR A 64 -12.76 -14.99 -9.52
N MET A 65 -13.90 -14.90 -8.84
CA MET A 65 -14.31 -13.73 -8.07
C MET A 65 -14.10 -13.92 -6.56
N PHE A 66 -13.88 -12.82 -5.86
CA PHE A 66 -13.59 -12.80 -4.42
C PHE A 66 -14.70 -13.42 -3.58
N ASN A 67 -15.95 -13.14 -3.95
CA ASN A 67 -17.14 -13.63 -3.23
C ASN A 67 -17.81 -14.81 -3.92
N PHE A 68 -17.03 -15.66 -4.61
CA PHE A 68 -17.56 -16.89 -5.20
C PHE A 68 -18.27 -17.75 -4.16
N ASP A 69 -19.52 -18.11 -4.46
CA ASP A 69 -20.34 -18.99 -3.63
C ASP A 69 -20.48 -20.37 -4.31
N THR A 70 -19.92 -21.39 -3.66
CA THR A 70 -19.95 -22.77 -4.16
C THR A 70 -21.33 -23.42 -4.13
N ILE A 71 -22.29 -22.85 -3.38
CA ILE A 71 -23.66 -23.39 -3.22
C ILE A 71 -24.61 -22.72 -4.24
N ALA A 72 -24.31 -21.49 -4.65
CA ALA A 72 -25.13 -20.76 -5.59
C ALA A 72 -25.21 -21.49 -6.96
N ASN A 73 -26.41 -21.53 -7.53
CA ASN A 73 -26.67 -22.07 -8.85
C ASN A 73 -27.22 -21.03 -9.83
N THR A 74 -27.48 -19.82 -9.35
CA THR A 74 -28.02 -18.72 -10.14
C THR A 74 -27.25 -17.44 -9.85
N ASN A 75 -26.67 -16.82 -10.89
CA ASN A 75 -25.94 -15.58 -10.74
C ASN A 75 -26.91 -14.43 -10.44
N ASP A 76 -26.64 -13.68 -9.37
CA ASP A 76 -27.39 -12.50 -8.96
C ASP A 76 -26.74 -11.16 -9.37
N GLY A 77 -25.59 -11.21 -10.04
CA GLY A 77 -24.83 -10.03 -10.46
C GLY A 77 -23.98 -9.39 -9.36
N THR A 78 -23.85 -10.01 -8.17
CA THR A 78 -23.11 -9.46 -7.03
C THR A 78 -21.63 -9.83 -7.02
N CYS A 79 -21.10 -10.44 -8.09
CA CYS A 79 -19.71 -10.83 -8.17
C CYS A 79 -18.74 -9.65 -7.97
N ILE A 80 -17.82 -9.79 -7.03
CA ILE A 80 -16.80 -8.80 -6.69
C ILE A 80 -15.44 -9.32 -7.19
N PRO A 81 -14.73 -8.57 -8.03
CA PRO A 81 -13.39 -8.95 -8.47
C PRO A 81 -12.37 -8.89 -7.32
N TYR A 82 -11.29 -9.66 -7.44
CA TYR A 82 -10.13 -9.48 -6.57
C TYR A 82 -9.45 -8.14 -6.85
N ILE A 83 -9.25 -7.36 -5.80
CA ILE A 83 -8.43 -6.14 -5.80
C ILE A 83 -7.27 -6.40 -4.86
N TYR A 84 -6.10 -6.65 -5.45
CA TYR A 84 -4.91 -6.98 -4.69
C TYR A 84 -4.19 -5.72 -4.17
N GLY A 85 -3.67 -5.80 -2.95
CA GLY A 85 -2.92 -4.72 -2.32
C GLY A 85 -2.64 -5.03 -0.85
N CYS A 86 -1.98 -4.09 -0.16
CA CYS A 86 -1.83 -4.20 1.29
C CYS A 86 -3.17 -3.95 1.97
N THR A 87 -3.66 -4.92 2.73
CA THR A 87 -4.93 -4.86 3.47
C THR A 87 -4.76 -4.47 4.94
N ASP A 88 -3.53 -4.30 5.42
CA ASP A 88 -3.23 -3.87 6.79
C ASP A 88 -3.24 -2.34 6.88
N SER A 89 -4.21 -1.78 7.60
CA SER A 89 -4.37 -0.33 7.78
C SER A 89 -3.26 0.35 8.59
N THR A 90 -2.38 -0.43 9.23
CA THR A 90 -1.22 0.08 9.98
C THR A 90 0.02 0.25 9.11
N MET A 91 -0.03 -0.10 7.84
CA MET A 91 1.10 -0.05 6.92
C MET A 91 1.08 1.21 6.04
N PHE A 92 2.27 1.64 5.63
CA PHE A 92 2.47 2.85 4.82
C PHE A 92 1.71 2.83 3.49
N ASN A 93 1.70 1.68 2.82
CA ASN A 93 1.06 1.49 1.51
C ASN A 93 -0.30 0.79 1.60
N TYR A 94 -1.03 0.96 2.72
CA TYR A 94 -2.39 0.47 2.88
C TYR A 94 -3.29 0.91 1.72
N ASN A 95 -4.00 -0.04 1.14
CA ASN A 95 -5.00 0.23 0.11
C ASN A 95 -6.41 -0.10 0.63
N PRO A 96 -7.26 0.90 0.93
CA PRO A 96 -8.60 0.66 1.47
C PRO A 96 -9.56 -0.02 0.50
N LEU A 97 -9.22 -0.10 -0.79
CA LEU A 97 -10.01 -0.79 -1.82
C LEU A 97 -9.58 -2.25 -1.99
N ALA A 98 -8.42 -2.65 -1.47
CA ALA A 98 -7.95 -4.03 -1.56
C ALA A 98 -8.83 -4.96 -0.73
N ASN A 99 -9.24 -6.09 -1.33
CA ASN A 99 -9.96 -7.17 -0.67
C ASN A 99 -9.15 -8.47 -0.59
N ALA A 100 -7.94 -8.48 -1.16
CA ALA A 100 -7.01 -9.60 -1.12
C ALA A 100 -5.58 -9.08 -0.88
N ASP A 101 -4.96 -9.55 0.18
CA ASP A 101 -3.57 -9.23 0.48
C ASP A 101 -2.64 -9.92 -0.54
N ASN A 102 -1.69 -9.14 -1.07
CA ASN A 102 -0.67 -9.61 -2.00
C ASN A 102 0.73 -9.66 -1.36
N SER A 103 0.82 -9.54 -0.05
CA SER A 103 2.07 -9.51 0.72
C SER A 103 3.01 -8.34 0.36
N SER A 104 2.46 -7.24 -0.17
CA SER A 104 3.22 -6.05 -0.52
C SER A 104 3.27 -5.00 0.58
N CYS A 105 2.73 -5.29 1.76
CA CYS A 105 2.69 -4.34 2.86
C CYS A 105 4.10 -3.86 3.25
N THR A 106 4.29 -2.54 3.29
CA THR A 106 5.51 -1.89 3.74
C THR A 106 5.26 -1.12 5.02
N PRO A 107 6.09 -1.28 6.05
CA PRO A 107 5.94 -0.53 7.29
C PRO A 107 6.31 0.95 7.10
N TYR A 108 5.87 1.80 8.03
CA TYR A 108 6.39 3.15 8.15
C TYR A 108 7.85 3.12 8.59
N VAL A 109 8.73 3.81 7.86
CA VAL A 109 10.13 4.05 8.22
C VAL A 109 10.31 5.55 8.35
N PHE A 110 10.44 6.03 9.58
CA PHE A 110 10.54 7.44 9.89
C PHE A 110 11.97 7.93 9.77
N GLY A 111 12.17 9.16 9.28
CA GLY A 111 13.45 9.83 9.14
C GLY A 111 13.36 11.01 8.17
N CYS A 112 14.50 11.67 7.95
CA CYS A 112 14.58 12.77 6.99
C CYS A 112 14.49 12.24 5.54
N THR A 113 13.43 12.63 4.83
CA THR A 113 13.17 12.21 3.45
C THR A 113 13.66 13.20 2.39
N ASP A 114 14.22 14.34 2.78
CA ASP A 114 14.74 15.37 1.86
C ASP A 114 16.21 15.09 1.52
N PRO A 115 16.57 14.76 0.26
CA PRO A 115 17.93 14.46 -0.16
C PRO A 115 18.87 15.68 -0.10
N SER A 116 18.37 16.89 0.11
CA SER A 116 19.17 18.10 0.28
C SER A 116 19.65 18.33 1.70
N MET A 117 19.29 17.47 2.65
CA MET A 117 19.62 17.59 4.07
C MET A 117 20.79 16.71 4.49
N LEU A 118 21.48 17.11 5.56
CA LEU A 118 22.68 16.44 6.06
C LEU A 118 22.44 15.00 6.49
N ASN A 119 21.29 14.74 7.12
CA ASN A 119 20.91 13.45 7.69
C ASN A 119 19.84 12.73 6.84
N TYR A 120 19.82 12.99 5.52
CA TYR A 120 18.95 12.27 4.60
C TYR A 120 19.10 10.77 4.73
N ASP A 121 17.98 10.07 4.90
CA ASP A 121 17.92 8.61 4.91
C ASP A 121 17.12 8.09 3.71
N PRO A 122 17.75 7.47 2.71
CA PRO A 122 17.08 6.94 1.52
C PRO A 122 16.13 5.77 1.81
N LEU A 123 16.17 5.18 3.02
CA LEU A 123 15.27 4.10 3.42
C LEU A 123 14.00 4.62 4.09
N SER A 124 14.00 5.88 4.53
CA SER A 124 12.82 6.52 5.12
C SER A 124 11.76 6.77 4.06
N ASN A 125 10.50 6.43 4.39
CA ASN A 125 9.32 6.69 3.58
C ASN A 125 8.34 7.67 4.24
N THR A 126 8.66 8.14 5.45
CA THR A 126 7.79 9.02 6.24
C THR A 126 8.64 10.06 6.94
N GLU A 127 8.34 11.32 6.65
CA GLU A 127 9.01 12.48 7.28
C GLU A 127 8.67 12.55 8.77
N ASP A 128 9.69 12.68 9.61
CA ASP A 128 9.57 12.84 11.07
C ASP A 128 10.03 14.21 11.58
N PHE A 129 10.35 15.13 10.66
CA PHE A 129 10.85 16.49 10.92
C PHE A 129 12.22 16.51 11.60
N SER A 130 13.01 15.45 11.44
CA SER A 130 14.38 15.36 11.97
C SER A 130 15.43 15.92 11.02
N CYS A 131 15.04 16.46 9.86
CA CYS A 131 15.96 16.96 8.85
C CYS A 131 16.87 18.06 9.40
N ILE A 132 18.16 17.93 9.14
CA ILE A 132 19.22 18.87 9.56
C ILE A 132 19.79 19.54 8.32
N GLU A 133 19.73 20.87 8.28
CA GLU A 133 20.32 21.66 7.20
C GLU A 133 21.86 21.62 7.25
N PHE A 134 22.52 21.74 6.11
CA PHE A 134 23.95 21.97 6.05
C PHE A 134 24.27 23.40 6.52
N VAL A 135 25.09 23.50 7.57
CA VAL A 135 25.69 24.76 8.03
C VAL A 135 27.19 24.71 7.75
N TYR A 136 27.61 25.39 6.71
CA TYR A 136 28.98 25.38 6.26
C TYR A 136 29.84 26.39 7.04
N GLY A 137 30.98 25.95 7.56
CA GLY A 137 31.93 26.77 8.29
C GLY A 137 33.20 26.04 8.62
N CYS A 138 34.11 26.71 9.33
CA CYS A 138 35.32 26.09 9.86
C CYS A 138 34.98 25.30 11.11
N MET A 139 35.23 23.97 11.09
CA MET A 139 34.96 23.06 12.21
C MET A 139 36.19 22.80 13.08
N ASP A 140 37.37 23.36 12.76
CA ASP A 140 38.59 23.23 13.57
C ASP A 140 38.55 24.20 14.77
N VAL A 141 38.45 23.67 15.99
CA VAL A 141 38.41 24.44 17.23
C VAL A 141 39.67 25.27 17.48
N MET A 142 40.79 24.95 16.80
CA MET A 142 42.05 25.64 16.89
C MET A 142 42.19 26.76 15.87
N ALA A 143 41.28 26.86 14.94
CA ALA A 143 41.30 27.94 13.93
C ALA A 143 40.78 29.24 14.48
N LEU A 144 41.27 30.35 13.91
CA LEU A 144 40.89 31.72 14.29
C LEU A 144 39.39 32.00 14.03
N ASN A 145 38.86 31.42 13.00
CA ASN A 145 37.48 31.57 12.54
C ASN A 145 36.61 30.32 12.79
N TYR A 146 36.89 29.58 13.86
CA TYR A 146 36.06 28.47 14.28
C TYR A 146 34.59 28.87 14.40
N ASP A 147 33.72 28.13 13.76
CA ASP A 147 32.26 28.30 13.84
C ASP A 147 31.63 27.11 14.59
N SER A 148 31.18 27.36 15.79
CA SER A 148 30.56 26.33 16.65
C SER A 148 29.18 25.85 16.15
N LEU A 149 28.56 26.52 15.18
CA LEU A 149 27.29 26.16 14.58
C LEU A 149 27.47 25.34 13.29
N ALA A 150 28.68 25.37 12.71
CA ALA A 150 28.99 24.61 11.51
C ALA A 150 28.89 23.11 11.77
N ASN A 151 28.21 22.39 10.87
CA ASN A 151 28.14 20.93 10.85
C ASN A 151 28.77 20.35 9.58
N THR A 152 29.29 21.19 8.71
CA THR A 152 29.91 20.81 7.44
C THR A 152 31.12 21.67 7.16
N GLU A 153 32.29 21.05 7.02
CA GLU A 153 33.54 21.71 6.72
C GLU A 153 33.52 22.32 5.30
N ASN A 154 33.91 23.57 5.18
CA ASN A 154 34.00 24.30 3.91
C ASN A 154 35.44 24.66 3.51
N ASN A 155 36.45 24.19 4.23
CA ASN A 155 37.87 24.48 4.07
C ASN A 155 38.22 25.96 4.22
N SER A 156 37.45 26.71 5.00
CA SER A 156 37.71 28.16 5.25
C SER A 156 38.53 28.41 6.51
N CYS A 157 39.01 27.35 7.18
CA CYS A 157 39.74 27.50 8.43
C CYS A 157 40.99 28.33 8.27
N ILE A 158 41.13 29.33 9.16
CA ILE A 158 42.30 30.22 9.23
C ILE A 158 43.18 29.72 10.41
N THR A 159 44.37 29.22 10.08
CA THR A 159 45.33 28.81 11.09
C THR A 159 45.76 29.95 11.99
N VAL A 160 45.78 29.77 13.29
CA VAL A 160 46.32 30.74 14.23
C VAL A 160 47.85 30.83 14.05
N VAL A 161 48.34 32.00 13.79
CA VAL A 161 49.76 32.34 13.73
C VAL A 161 50.00 33.44 14.74
N GLU A 162 50.58 33.07 15.89
CA GLU A 162 50.92 34.02 16.94
C GLU A 162 52.22 34.76 16.59
N GLY A 163 52.26 36.06 16.89
CA GLY A 163 53.49 36.88 16.70
C GLY A 163 53.24 38.35 16.90
N CYS A 164 54.32 39.12 16.80
CA CYS A 164 54.20 40.58 16.84
C CYS A 164 53.57 41.15 15.61
N MET A 165 52.43 41.85 15.74
CA MET A 165 51.65 42.46 14.66
C MET A 165 51.93 43.96 14.47
N ASP A 166 52.86 44.57 15.24
CA ASP A 166 53.23 45.98 15.08
C ASP A 166 54.35 46.12 14.06
N LEU A 167 54.09 46.90 13.00
CA LEU A 167 55.00 47.19 11.90
C LEU A 167 56.27 47.93 12.33
N ASN A 168 56.27 48.60 13.52
CA ASN A 168 57.40 49.31 14.04
C ASN A 168 58.31 48.45 14.93
N ALA A 169 57.93 47.18 15.16
CA ALA A 169 58.73 46.28 15.96
C ALA A 169 59.77 45.52 15.14
N TYR A 170 60.92 45.21 15.70
CA TYR A 170 61.95 44.42 15.00
C TYR A 170 61.54 43.00 14.64
N ASN A 171 60.71 42.43 15.49
CA ASN A 171 60.23 41.05 15.31
C ASN A 171 58.80 41.01 14.73
N TYR A 172 58.45 42.07 13.98
CA TYR A 172 57.20 42.03 13.22
C TYR A 172 57.09 40.80 12.37
N LEU A 173 55.99 40.07 12.50
CA LEU A 173 55.70 38.88 11.73
C LEU A 173 54.47 39.12 10.84
N ILE A 174 54.71 39.22 9.55
CA ILE A 174 53.67 39.58 8.55
C ILE A 174 52.54 38.55 8.48
N GLU A 175 52.81 37.27 8.80
CA GLU A 175 51.83 36.17 8.79
C GLU A 175 51.07 36.07 10.10
N ALA A 176 51.46 36.80 11.16
CA ALA A 176 50.78 36.77 12.45
C ALA A 176 49.37 37.33 12.31
N ASN A 177 48.38 36.60 12.80
CA ASN A 177 46.97 36.98 12.86
C ASN A 177 46.45 37.05 14.32
N VAL A 178 47.30 36.71 15.28
CA VAL A 178 47.06 36.85 16.72
C VAL A 178 48.33 37.44 17.39
N SER A 179 48.13 38.52 18.15
CA SER A 179 49.28 39.11 18.88
C SER A 179 49.71 38.23 20.03
N ASP A 180 51.02 37.94 20.11
CA ASP A 180 51.65 37.24 21.23
C ASP A 180 52.08 38.23 22.35
N ASN A 181 51.85 39.57 22.17
CA ASN A 181 52.23 40.65 23.05
C ASN A 181 53.76 40.75 23.31
N ASN A 182 54.59 40.16 22.46
CA ASN A 182 56.05 40.11 22.61
C ASN A 182 56.75 40.98 21.54
N CYS A 183 56.20 42.17 21.16
CA CYS A 183 56.85 43.06 20.24
C CYS A 183 58.10 43.68 20.83
N LEU A 184 59.21 43.62 20.08
CA LEU A 184 60.52 44.16 20.50
C LEU A 184 60.73 45.51 19.75
N TYR A 185 61.01 46.54 20.51
CA TYR A 185 61.29 47.89 20.00
C TYR A 185 62.72 48.32 20.27
N ASP A 186 63.27 49.22 19.48
CA ASP A 186 64.49 49.89 19.78
C ASP A 186 64.35 50.62 21.15
N ALA A 187 65.16 50.19 22.12
CA ALA A 187 65.39 51.02 23.27
C ALA A 187 66.19 52.20 22.77
N GLY A 188 65.47 53.32 22.48
CA GLY A 188 66.12 54.52 21.96
C GLY A 188 67.43 54.76 22.68
N CYS A 189 68.54 54.87 21.91
CA CYS A 189 69.85 55.17 22.45
C CYS A 189 69.76 56.57 23.10
N ILE A 190 69.64 56.59 24.39
CA ILE A 190 69.80 57.87 25.13
C ILE A 190 71.24 58.26 25.01
N THR A 191 71.58 59.04 23.92
CA THR A 191 72.79 59.71 23.88
C THR A 191 72.70 60.82 24.95
N GLY A 192 73.18 60.52 26.11
CA GLY A 192 73.41 61.53 27.16
C GLY A 192 74.31 62.58 26.63
N PRO A 193 74.12 63.85 27.01
CA PRO A 193 75.00 64.92 26.58
C PRO A 193 76.43 64.65 27.08
N GLY A 194 77.34 64.60 26.07
CA GLY A 194 78.77 64.37 26.35
C GLY A 194 79.32 65.35 27.36
N LEU A 195 80.26 64.86 28.12
CA LEU A 195 81.23 65.62 28.91
C LEU A 195 82.30 66.19 27.98
#